data_e4abcca11c538db6526b461204135b35
#
_entry.id   e4abcca11c538db6526b461204135b35
#
_cell.length_a   1.000
_cell.length_b   1.000
_cell.length_c   1.000
_cell.angle_alpha   90.00
_cell.angle_beta   90.00
_cell.angle_gamma   90.00
#
_symmetry.space_group_name_H-M   'P 1'
#
loop_
_entity.id
_entity.type
_entity.pdbx_description
1 polymer ?
#
loop_
_entity_poly.entity_id
_entity_poly.type
_entity_poly.pdbx_seq_one_letter_code
_entity_poly.pdbx_strand_id
1 'polypeptide(L)'
;MARIEHVNGNTYVSKEEWRQAVKHYERGVKLLEETSLRDEEEEKRRQHLMLKLQLNVAYCAIKLKWPKKACIACREALNIEENNTKALFRFGKAQRMLEDFKKARHYLVRAQRNKPGDVHINEELLSLDDQMAREVDTERMLCQGMFGNHKKLQEKRGEVESNFYENFLAELKGFQGDPGKELALPNQWSRVEMRALVAAAESLNMKVVEEEKRVRVVKECGV
;
A
#
# COMPACT_ATOMS: atom_id res chain seq x y z
N MET A 1 -32.28 -29.86 -17.17
CA MET A 1 -32.06 -29.55 -15.73
C MET A 1 -31.34 -28.21 -15.55
N ALA A 2 -30.12 -27.99 -16.04
CA ALA A 2 -29.36 -26.72 -15.85
C ALA A 2 -30.07 -25.44 -16.30
N ARG A 3 -30.87 -25.50 -17.38
CA ARG A 3 -31.73 -24.37 -17.82
C ARG A 3 -32.81 -24.00 -16.80
N ILE A 4 -33.37 -24.98 -16.07
CA ILE A 4 -34.36 -24.74 -15.01
C ILE A 4 -33.68 -24.02 -13.86
N GLU A 5 -32.48 -24.44 -13.47
CA GLU A 5 -31.71 -23.78 -12.42
C GLU A 5 -31.37 -22.33 -12.79
N HIS A 6 -31.05 -22.05 -14.08
CA HIS A 6 -30.85 -20.68 -14.56
C HIS A 6 -32.12 -19.82 -14.40
N VAL A 7 -33.30 -20.36 -14.77
CA VAL A 7 -34.58 -19.63 -14.64
C VAL A 7 -34.92 -19.39 -13.15
N ASN A 8 -34.77 -20.42 -12.32
CA ASN A 8 -34.98 -20.29 -10.87
C ASN A 8 -34.05 -19.22 -10.28
N GLY A 9 -32.76 -19.23 -10.64
CA GLY A 9 -31.84 -18.19 -10.23
C GLY A 9 -32.28 -16.79 -10.61
N ASN A 10 -32.78 -16.60 -11.85
CA ASN A 10 -33.30 -15.31 -12.29
C ASN A 10 -34.53 -14.87 -11.48
N THR A 11 -35.41 -15.78 -11.08
CA THR A 11 -36.55 -15.49 -10.21
C THR A 11 -36.12 -15.00 -8.83
N TYR A 12 -35.04 -15.56 -8.28
CA TYR A 12 -34.44 -15.06 -7.03
C TYR A 12 -33.75 -13.72 -7.19
N VAL A 13 -33.11 -13.46 -8.34
CA VAL A 13 -32.57 -12.14 -8.66
C VAL A 13 -33.63 -11.05 -8.69
N SER A 14 -34.81 -11.32 -9.28
CA SER A 14 -35.90 -10.35 -9.30
C SER A 14 -36.49 -10.05 -7.91
N LYS A 15 -36.28 -10.95 -6.94
CA LYS A 15 -36.67 -10.77 -5.52
C LYS A 15 -35.50 -10.23 -4.67
N GLU A 16 -34.38 -9.91 -5.27
CA GLU A 16 -33.11 -9.49 -4.60
C GLU A 16 -32.55 -10.52 -3.61
N GLU A 17 -32.99 -11.78 -3.71
CA GLU A 17 -32.51 -12.90 -2.90
C GLU A 17 -31.19 -13.47 -3.46
N TRP A 18 -30.14 -12.65 -3.46
CA TRP A 18 -28.85 -12.91 -4.12
C TRP A 18 -28.21 -14.23 -3.70
N ARG A 19 -28.32 -14.61 -2.42
CA ARG A 19 -27.74 -15.87 -1.91
C ARG A 19 -28.41 -17.11 -2.51
N GLN A 20 -29.72 -17.06 -2.66
CA GLN A 20 -30.47 -18.16 -3.27
C GLN A 20 -30.19 -18.23 -4.77
N ALA A 21 -30.16 -17.06 -5.43
CA ALA A 21 -29.81 -16.99 -6.85
C ALA A 21 -28.44 -17.65 -7.12
N VAL A 22 -27.39 -17.33 -6.32
CA VAL A 22 -26.07 -17.96 -6.45
C VAL A 22 -26.16 -19.48 -6.33
N LYS A 23 -26.89 -20.01 -5.35
CA LYS A 23 -27.05 -21.48 -5.16
C LYS A 23 -27.64 -22.16 -6.40
N HIS A 24 -28.68 -21.55 -6.99
CA HIS A 24 -29.30 -22.09 -8.20
C HIS A 24 -28.36 -22.04 -9.40
N TYR A 25 -27.66 -20.92 -9.60
CA TYR A 25 -26.68 -20.82 -10.68
C TYR A 25 -25.53 -21.82 -10.53
N GLU A 26 -24.99 -22.00 -9.31
CA GLU A 26 -23.92 -22.98 -9.04
C GLU A 26 -24.40 -24.42 -9.25
N ARG A 27 -25.64 -24.75 -8.89
CA ARG A 27 -26.22 -26.05 -9.23
C ARG A 27 -26.30 -26.24 -10.75
N GLY A 28 -26.70 -25.20 -11.46
CA GLY A 28 -26.73 -25.22 -12.92
C GLY A 28 -25.33 -25.45 -13.52
N VAL A 29 -24.30 -24.80 -12.99
CA VAL A 29 -22.89 -25.00 -13.39
C VAL A 29 -22.49 -26.47 -13.17
N LYS A 30 -22.71 -26.99 -11.95
CA LYS A 30 -22.36 -28.37 -11.62
C LYS A 30 -23.04 -29.40 -12.53
N LEU A 31 -24.32 -29.22 -12.83
CA LEU A 31 -25.06 -30.08 -13.77
C LEU A 31 -24.45 -30.07 -15.17
N LEU A 32 -23.90 -28.93 -15.63
CA LEU A 32 -23.26 -28.83 -16.92
C LEU A 32 -21.86 -29.48 -16.94
N GLU A 33 -21.16 -29.43 -15.81
CA GLU A 33 -19.85 -30.09 -15.65
C GLU A 33 -19.96 -31.62 -15.64
N GLU A 34 -21.02 -32.15 -15.06
CA GLU A 34 -21.30 -33.59 -14.96
C GLU A 34 -21.91 -34.18 -16.27
N THR A 35 -22.30 -33.35 -17.24
CA THR A 35 -22.95 -33.82 -18.47
C THR A 35 -21.91 -34.30 -19.46
N SER A 36 -21.99 -35.58 -19.87
CA SER A 36 -21.23 -36.08 -21.02
C SER A 36 -21.84 -35.59 -22.33
N LEU A 37 -20.99 -35.15 -23.23
CA LEU A 37 -21.41 -34.57 -24.52
C LEU A 37 -21.31 -35.60 -25.62
N ARG A 38 -22.18 -35.45 -26.62
CA ARG A 38 -22.25 -36.37 -27.77
C ARG A 38 -21.75 -35.76 -29.04
N ASP A 39 -21.91 -34.44 -29.20
CA ASP A 39 -21.54 -33.73 -30.43
C ASP A 39 -21.07 -32.28 -30.12
N GLU A 40 -20.50 -31.64 -31.18
CA GLU A 40 -19.96 -30.27 -31.08
C GLU A 40 -21.06 -29.22 -30.87
N GLU A 41 -22.25 -29.46 -31.35
CA GLU A 41 -23.39 -28.53 -31.14
C GLU A 41 -23.88 -28.52 -29.69
N GLU A 42 -23.87 -29.71 -29.06
CA GLU A 42 -24.17 -29.81 -27.62
C GLU A 42 -23.12 -29.08 -26.79
N GLU A 43 -21.83 -29.19 -27.17
CA GLU A 43 -20.74 -28.46 -26.49
C GLU A 43 -20.92 -26.94 -26.64
N LYS A 44 -21.20 -26.41 -27.80
CA LYS A 44 -21.47 -24.98 -28.00
C LYS A 44 -22.64 -24.49 -27.15
N ARG A 45 -23.73 -25.26 -27.07
CA ARG A 45 -24.89 -24.94 -26.24
C ARG A 45 -24.54 -24.98 -24.76
N ARG A 46 -23.73 -25.93 -24.33
CA ARG A 46 -23.24 -26.06 -22.97
C ARG A 46 -22.40 -24.85 -22.59
N GLN A 47 -21.39 -24.50 -23.39
CA GLN A 47 -20.52 -23.35 -23.17
C GLN A 47 -21.31 -22.04 -23.10
N HIS A 48 -22.28 -21.84 -23.98
CA HIS A 48 -23.14 -20.66 -23.96
C HIS A 48 -23.97 -20.56 -22.66
N LEU A 49 -24.52 -21.68 -22.18
CA LEU A 49 -25.27 -21.70 -20.91
C LEU A 49 -24.32 -21.53 -19.69
N MET A 50 -23.14 -22.17 -19.73
CA MET A 50 -22.11 -22.03 -18.72
C MET A 50 -21.69 -20.58 -18.57
N LEU A 51 -21.39 -19.90 -19.68
CA LEU A 51 -21.05 -18.47 -19.69
C LEU A 51 -22.13 -17.62 -19.00
N LYS A 52 -23.42 -17.84 -19.34
CA LYS A 52 -24.53 -17.13 -18.72
C LYS A 52 -24.61 -17.36 -17.20
N LEU A 53 -24.45 -18.60 -16.78
CA LEU A 53 -24.47 -18.95 -15.36
C LEU A 53 -23.31 -18.30 -14.60
N GLN A 54 -22.10 -18.40 -15.11
CA GLN A 54 -20.91 -17.78 -14.50
C GLN A 54 -21.03 -16.25 -14.42
N LEU A 55 -21.52 -15.62 -15.47
CA LEU A 55 -21.81 -14.19 -15.43
C LEU A 55 -22.83 -13.85 -14.34
N ASN A 56 -23.88 -14.61 -14.18
CA ASN A 56 -24.91 -14.36 -13.17
C ASN A 56 -24.40 -14.63 -11.75
N VAL A 57 -23.59 -15.66 -11.54
CA VAL A 57 -22.86 -15.88 -10.25
C VAL A 57 -22.01 -14.65 -9.92
N ALA A 58 -21.22 -14.16 -10.88
CA ALA A 58 -20.37 -12.98 -10.68
C ALA A 58 -21.18 -11.74 -10.29
N TYR A 59 -22.32 -11.51 -10.96
CA TYR A 59 -23.21 -10.40 -10.65
C TYR A 59 -23.76 -10.48 -9.22
N CYS A 60 -24.32 -11.63 -8.84
CA CYS A 60 -24.87 -11.82 -7.49
C CYS A 60 -23.77 -11.76 -6.41
N ALA A 61 -22.57 -12.29 -6.70
CA ALA A 61 -21.44 -12.24 -5.79
C ALA A 61 -20.96 -10.80 -5.53
N ILE A 62 -20.97 -9.92 -6.54
CA ILE A 62 -20.70 -8.49 -6.36
C ILE A 62 -21.75 -7.83 -5.45
N LYS A 63 -23.05 -8.14 -5.67
CA LYS A 63 -24.14 -7.63 -4.82
C LYS A 63 -24.01 -8.08 -3.36
N LEU A 64 -23.53 -9.30 -3.14
CA LEU A 64 -23.29 -9.87 -1.81
C LEU A 64 -21.96 -9.41 -1.18
N LYS A 65 -21.17 -8.58 -1.85
CA LYS A 65 -19.81 -8.22 -1.43
C LYS A 65 -18.88 -9.44 -1.23
N TRP A 66 -18.97 -10.41 -2.13
CA TRP A 66 -18.11 -11.60 -2.19
C TRP A 66 -17.11 -11.51 -3.36
N PRO A 67 -16.10 -10.63 -3.27
CA PRO A 67 -15.24 -10.32 -4.41
C PRO A 67 -14.42 -11.52 -4.89
N LYS A 68 -13.95 -12.38 -3.97
CA LYS A 68 -13.19 -13.58 -4.35
C LYS A 68 -14.03 -14.52 -5.22
N LYS A 69 -15.29 -14.74 -4.84
CA LYS A 69 -16.23 -15.57 -5.61
C LYS A 69 -16.54 -14.94 -6.97
N ALA A 70 -16.75 -13.62 -7.01
CA ALA A 70 -16.95 -12.89 -8.25
C ALA A 70 -15.75 -13.03 -9.20
N CYS A 71 -14.53 -12.93 -8.69
CA CYS A 71 -13.30 -13.11 -9.48
C CYS A 71 -13.21 -14.52 -10.09
N ILE A 72 -13.54 -15.57 -9.31
CA ILE A 72 -13.54 -16.95 -9.83
C ILE A 72 -14.53 -17.08 -10.98
N ALA A 73 -15.79 -16.69 -10.76
CA ALA A 73 -16.83 -16.79 -11.77
C ALA A 73 -16.52 -15.96 -13.04
N CYS A 74 -15.92 -14.77 -12.88
CA CYS A 74 -15.50 -13.97 -14.04
C CYS A 74 -14.35 -14.63 -14.81
N ARG A 75 -13.40 -15.27 -14.12
CA ARG A 75 -12.30 -15.99 -14.77
C ARG A 75 -12.84 -17.16 -15.60
N GLU A 76 -13.74 -17.96 -15.04
CA GLU A 76 -14.40 -19.04 -15.78
C GLU A 76 -15.18 -18.52 -16.99
N ALA A 77 -15.87 -17.40 -16.86
CA ALA A 77 -16.55 -16.76 -17.98
C ALA A 77 -15.57 -16.30 -19.06
N LEU A 78 -14.40 -15.75 -18.69
CA LEU A 78 -13.37 -15.30 -19.61
C LEU A 78 -12.60 -16.46 -20.27
N ASN A 79 -12.52 -17.63 -19.62
CA ASN A 79 -11.98 -18.85 -20.23
C ASN A 79 -12.87 -19.32 -21.40
N ILE A 80 -14.19 -19.08 -21.33
CA ILE A 80 -15.13 -19.43 -22.41
C ILE A 80 -15.12 -18.35 -23.50
N GLU A 81 -15.15 -17.08 -23.12
CA GLU A 81 -15.17 -15.92 -24.01
C GLU A 81 -14.22 -14.83 -23.48
N GLU A 82 -12.98 -14.82 -23.98
CA GLU A 82 -11.88 -13.98 -23.48
C GLU A 82 -12.21 -12.47 -23.45
N ASN A 83 -12.98 -12.01 -24.42
CA ASN A 83 -13.33 -10.60 -24.60
C ASN A 83 -14.77 -10.28 -24.17
N ASN A 84 -15.40 -11.10 -23.32
CA ASN A 84 -16.74 -10.82 -22.85
C ASN A 84 -16.74 -9.55 -21.99
N THR A 85 -17.36 -8.48 -22.50
CA THR A 85 -17.39 -7.16 -21.85
C THR A 85 -18.02 -7.19 -20.45
N LYS A 86 -19.08 -8.00 -20.27
CA LYS A 86 -19.75 -8.12 -18.95
C LYS A 86 -18.86 -8.82 -17.93
N ALA A 87 -18.09 -9.86 -18.36
CA ALA A 87 -17.14 -10.54 -17.50
C ALA A 87 -15.99 -9.60 -17.12
N LEU A 88 -15.39 -8.90 -18.09
CA LEU A 88 -14.30 -7.94 -17.86
C LEU A 88 -14.73 -6.82 -16.90
N PHE A 89 -15.90 -6.23 -17.11
CA PHE A 89 -16.44 -5.19 -16.23
C PHE A 89 -16.66 -5.69 -14.79
N ARG A 90 -17.30 -6.86 -14.65
CA ARG A 90 -17.54 -7.46 -13.32
C ARG A 90 -16.27 -7.88 -12.63
N PHE A 91 -15.28 -8.35 -13.39
CA PHE A 91 -13.96 -8.69 -12.86
C PHE A 91 -13.25 -7.42 -12.34
N GLY A 92 -13.28 -6.33 -13.09
CA GLY A 92 -12.74 -5.04 -12.66
C GLY A 92 -13.38 -4.56 -11.35
N LYS A 93 -14.73 -4.62 -11.25
CA LYS A 93 -15.45 -4.29 -9.99
C LYS A 93 -15.05 -5.19 -8.83
N ALA A 94 -14.91 -6.49 -9.06
CA ALA A 94 -14.50 -7.43 -8.03
C ALA A 94 -13.06 -7.19 -7.55
N GLN A 95 -12.14 -6.85 -8.46
CA GLN A 95 -10.76 -6.49 -8.13
C GLN A 95 -10.69 -5.16 -7.35
N ARG A 96 -11.52 -4.18 -7.71
CA ARG A 96 -11.64 -2.94 -6.94
C ARG A 96 -12.09 -3.20 -5.50
N MET A 97 -13.04 -4.11 -5.30
CA MET A 97 -13.49 -4.52 -3.96
C MET A 97 -12.41 -5.26 -3.14
N LEU A 98 -11.39 -5.81 -3.81
CA LEU A 98 -10.19 -6.40 -3.20
C LEU A 98 -9.04 -5.39 -3.04
N GLU A 99 -9.29 -4.12 -3.37
CA GLU A 99 -8.30 -3.03 -3.35
C GLU A 99 -7.11 -3.27 -4.30
N ASP A 100 -7.24 -4.22 -5.26
CA ASP A 100 -6.25 -4.40 -6.32
C ASP A 100 -6.58 -3.45 -7.50
N PHE A 101 -6.35 -2.16 -7.29
CA PHE A 101 -6.73 -1.11 -8.24
C PHE A 101 -6.01 -1.23 -9.58
N LYS A 102 -4.78 -1.73 -9.58
CA LYS A 102 -4.01 -1.94 -10.81
C LYS A 102 -4.69 -2.99 -11.71
N LYS A 103 -5.08 -4.13 -11.13
CA LYS A 103 -5.84 -5.15 -11.87
C LYS A 103 -7.25 -4.68 -12.23
N ALA A 104 -7.93 -3.99 -11.31
CA ALA A 104 -9.25 -3.43 -11.57
C ALA A 104 -9.20 -2.55 -12.82
N ARG A 105 -8.27 -1.60 -12.89
CA ARG A 105 -8.07 -0.71 -14.04
C ARG A 105 -7.76 -1.47 -15.33
N HIS A 106 -6.90 -2.48 -15.26
CA HIS A 106 -6.57 -3.32 -16.42
C HIS A 106 -7.81 -3.94 -17.05
N TYR A 107 -8.69 -4.57 -16.25
CA TYR A 107 -9.90 -5.22 -16.76
C TYR A 107 -10.96 -4.22 -17.22
N LEU A 108 -11.13 -3.09 -16.53
CA LEU A 108 -12.07 -2.05 -16.93
C LEU A 108 -11.66 -1.37 -18.24
N VAL A 109 -10.37 -1.11 -18.46
CA VAL A 109 -9.86 -0.58 -19.75
C VAL A 109 -10.09 -1.58 -20.88
N ARG A 110 -9.90 -2.90 -20.66
CA ARG A 110 -10.25 -3.91 -21.65
C ARG A 110 -11.76 -3.90 -21.96
N ALA A 111 -12.60 -3.77 -20.93
CA ALA A 111 -14.06 -3.65 -21.11
C ALA A 111 -14.43 -2.39 -21.92
N GLN A 112 -13.78 -1.26 -21.64
CA GLN A 112 -13.99 0.01 -22.35
C GLN A 112 -13.59 -0.10 -23.84
N ARG A 113 -12.48 -0.77 -24.15
CA ARG A 113 -12.05 -1.00 -25.54
C ARG A 113 -13.10 -1.77 -26.37
N ASN A 114 -13.79 -2.73 -25.72
CA ASN A 114 -14.86 -3.49 -26.37
C ASN A 114 -16.15 -2.67 -26.51
N LYS A 115 -16.42 -1.73 -25.60
CA LYS A 115 -17.58 -0.83 -25.62
C LYS A 115 -17.21 0.57 -25.15
N PRO A 116 -16.62 1.41 -26.01
CA PRO A 116 -16.14 2.76 -25.61
C PRO A 116 -17.25 3.71 -25.14
N GLY A 117 -18.47 3.54 -25.63
CA GLY A 117 -19.62 4.37 -25.28
C GLY A 117 -20.44 3.89 -24.08
N ASP A 118 -20.02 2.85 -23.37
CA ASP A 118 -20.76 2.34 -22.22
C ASP A 118 -20.54 3.25 -21.00
N VAL A 119 -21.59 3.97 -20.61
CA VAL A 119 -21.57 4.96 -19.52
C VAL A 119 -21.13 4.32 -18.20
N HIS A 120 -21.62 3.12 -17.88
CA HIS A 120 -21.30 2.46 -16.62
C HIS A 120 -19.84 2.06 -16.51
N ILE A 121 -19.22 1.66 -17.64
CA ILE A 121 -17.79 1.32 -17.65
C ILE A 121 -16.96 2.59 -17.47
N ASN A 122 -17.33 3.68 -18.14
CA ASN A 122 -16.63 4.94 -18.06
C ASN A 122 -16.73 5.56 -16.66
N GLU A 123 -17.91 5.56 -16.06
CA GLU A 123 -18.14 6.02 -14.68
C GLU A 123 -17.31 5.22 -13.66
N GLU A 124 -17.26 3.90 -13.81
CA GLU A 124 -16.50 3.04 -12.92
C GLU A 124 -14.98 3.30 -13.05
N LEU A 125 -14.49 3.53 -14.28
CA LEU A 125 -13.09 3.89 -14.52
C LEU A 125 -12.73 5.24 -13.90
N LEU A 126 -13.53 6.27 -14.13
CA LEU A 126 -13.32 7.59 -13.54
C LEU A 126 -13.28 7.51 -12.01
N SER A 127 -14.27 6.84 -11.42
CA SER A 127 -14.33 6.65 -9.97
C SER A 127 -13.11 5.89 -9.42
N LEU A 128 -12.58 4.93 -10.18
CA LEU A 128 -11.37 4.19 -9.81
C LEU A 128 -10.10 5.04 -9.92
N ASP A 129 -9.96 5.80 -11.01
CA ASP A 129 -8.82 6.69 -11.22
C ASP A 129 -8.78 7.81 -10.15
N ASP A 130 -9.93 8.37 -9.76
CA ASP A 130 -10.05 9.31 -8.63
C ASP A 130 -9.64 8.67 -7.28
N GLN A 131 -10.01 7.42 -7.06
CA GLN A 131 -9.64 6.71 -5.84
C GLN A 131 -8.13 6.45 -5.78
N MET A 132 -7.53 6.02 -6.89
CA MET A 132 -6.09 5.82 -7.00
C MET A 132 -5.30 7.13 -6.79
N ALA A 133 -5.79 8.25 -7.34
CA ALA A 133 -5.17 9.56 -7.15
C ALA A 133 -5.17 9.98 -5.68
N ARG A 134 -6.28 9.81 -4.97
CA ARG A 134 -6.38 10.11 -3.52
C ARG A 134 -5.44 9.25 -2.67
N GLU A 135 -5.22 7.99 -3.03
CA GLU A 135 -4.27 7.13 -2.31
C GLU A 135 -2.84 7.60 -2.48
N VAL A 136 -2.44 7.94 -3.71
CA VAL A 136 -1.11 8.49 -3.99
C VAL A 136 -0.88 9.80 -3.22
N ASP A 137 -1.89 10.68 -3.16
CA ASP A 137 -1.79 11.94 -2.42
C ASP A 137 -1.69 11.70 -0.91
N THR A 138 -2.45 10.74 -0.37
CA THR A 138 -2.36 10.36 1.05
C THR A 138 -1.01 9.76 1.40
N GLU A 139 -0.45 8.87 0.57
CA GLU A 139 0.91 8.34 0.75
C GLU A 139 1.96 9.45 0.70
N ARG A 140 1.83 10.38 -0.26
CA ARG A 140 2.73 11.54 -0.38
C ARG A 140 2.69 12.42 0.87
N MET A 141 1.50 12.73 1.40
CA MET A 141 1.34 13.52 2.62
C MET A 141 1.93 12.82 3.85
N LEU A 142 1.73 11.50 3.98
CA LEU A 142 2.33 10.70 5.06
C LEU A 142 3.86 10.70 4.96
N CYS A 143 4.43 10.49 3.77
CA CYS A 143 5.87 10.55 3.55
C CYS A 143 6.42 11.95 3.87
N GLN A 144 5.78 13.03 3.40
CA GLN A 144 6.20 14.40 3.69
C GLN A 144 6.14 14.71 5.20
N GLY A 145 5.11 14.22 5.91
CA GLY A 145 5.00 14.34 7.36
C GLY A 145 6.14 13.63 8.10
N MET A 146 6.50 12.42 7.66
CA MET A 146 7.61 11.66 8.23
C MET A 146 8.97 12.34 7.97
N PHE A 147 9.23 12.77 6.75
CA PHE A 147 10.49 13.45 6.40
C PHE A 147 10.57 14.86 6.99
N GLY A 148 9.46 15.60 7.05
CA GLY A 148 9.43 16.94 7.68
C GLY A 148 9.71 16.89 9.18
N ASN A 149 9.21 15.87 9.89
CA ASN A 149 9.54 15.65 11.30
C ASN A 149 11.01 15.24 11.49
N HIS A 150 11.57 14.45 10.59
CA HIS A 150 12.97 14.08 10.65
C HIS A 150 13.89 15.29 10.43
N LYS A 151 13.55 16.19 9.51
CA LYS A 151 14.29 17.42 9.26
C LYS A 151 14.25 18.36 10.46
N LYS A 152 13.08 18.57 11.07
CA LYS A 152 12.93 19.35 12.31
C LYS A 152 13.68 18.77 13.50
N LEU A 153 13.76 17.43 13.60
CA LEU A 153 14.54 16.75 14.62
C LEU A 153 16.06 16.91 14.40
N GLN A 154 16.50 16.90 13.14
CA GLN A 154 17.91 17.16 12.81
C GLN A 154 18.30 18.63 13.05
N GLU A 155 17.44 19.58 12.67
CA GLU A 155 17.65 21.01 12.93
C GLU A 155 17.76 21.27 14.44
N LYS A 156 16.86 20.75 15.28
CA LYS A 156 16.94 20.84 16.73
C LYS A 156 18.19 20.16 17.33
N ARG A 157 18.63 19.05 16.76
CA ARG A 157 19.89 18.41 17.16
C ARG A 157 21.09 19.30 16.84
N GLY A 158 21.12 19.91 15.67
CA GLY A 158 22.18 20.84 15.27
C GLY A 158 22.23 22.08 16.17
N GLU A 159 21.09 22.64 16.54
CA GLU A 159 21.01 23.78 17.49
C GLU A 159 21.53 23.39 18.89
N VAL A 160 21.19 22.21 19.36
CA VAL A 160 21.67 21.71 20.67
C VAL A 160 23.16 21.46 20.66
N GLU A 161 23.69 20.80 19.60
CA GLU A 161 25.14 20.59 19.46
C GLU A 161 25.92 21.91 19.35
N SER A 162 25.42 22.89 18.62
CA SER A 162 26.00 24.23 18.49
C SER A 162 26.04 24.97 19.83
N ASN A 163 24.97 24.87 20.61
CA ASN A 163 24.90 25.55 21.92
C ASN A 163 25.88 24.93 22.93
N PHE A 164 26.04 23.61 22.94
CA PHE A 164 27.04 22.95 23.77
C PHE A 164 28.47 23.31 23.33
N TYR A 165 28.75 23.34 22.02
CA TYR A 165 30.02 23.73 21.47
C TYR A 165 30.42 25.17 21.90
N GLU A 166 29.54 26.14 21.77
CA GLU A 166 29.79 27.52 22.16
C GLU A 166 30.06 27.66 23.66
N ASN A 167 29.29 26.97 24.50
CA ASN A 167 29.47 26.97 25.94
C ASN A 167 30.85 26.38 26.34
N PHE A 168 31.24 25.22 25.78
CA PHE A 168 32.56 24.64 26.02
C PHE A 168 33.67 25.50 25.47
N LEU A 169 33.50 26.10 24.30
CA LEU A 169 34.48 26.99 23.73
C LEU A 169 34.77 28.20 24.62
N ALA A 170 33.72 28.79 25.21
CA ALA A 170 33.87 29.90 26.15
C ALA A 170 34.61 29.48 27.43
N GLU A 171 34.24 28.32 28.01
CA GLU A 171 34.91 27.77 29.21
C GLU A 171 36.38 27.43 28.96
N LEU A 172 36.69 26.77 27.82
CA LEU A 172 38.04 26.41 27.45
C LEU A 172 38.91 27.63 27.09
N LYS A 173 38.34 28.69 26.50
CA LYS A 173 39.07 29.96 26.30
C LYS A 173 39.44 30.60 27.61
N GLY A 174 38.56 30.57 28.64
CA GLY A 174 38.91 30.99 30.00
C GLY A 174 40.09 30.19 30.57
N PHE A 175 40.09 28.89 30.41
CA PHE A 175 41.17 28.01 30.83
C PHE A 175 42.48 28.23 30.03
N GLN A 176 42.43 28.63 28.79
CA GLN A 176 43.62 28.89 27.97
C GLN A 176 44.51 29.97 28.58
N GLY A 177 43.92 30.97 29.26
CA GLY A 177 44.65 32.02 29.97
C GLY A 177 45.16 31.63 31.37
N ASP A 178 44.76 30.49 31.93
CA ASP A 178 45.16 30.02 33.24
C ASP A 178 46.55 29.33 33.18
N PRO A 179 47.45 29.54 34.14
CA PRO A 179 48.76 28.84 34.21
C PRO A 179 48.62 27.33 34.49
N GLY A 180 47.43 26.82 34.84
CA GLY A 180 47.16 25.40 35.02
C GLY A 180 47.38 24.60 33.71
N LYS A 181 47.91 23.36 33.81
CA LYS A 181 48.15 22.49 32.69
C LYS A 181 46.97 21.60 32.30
N GLU A 182 46.06 21.40 33.25
CA GLU A 182 44.92 20.46 33.11
C GLU A 182 43.62 21.06 33.67
N LEU A 183 42.53 20.87 32.98
CA LEU A 183 41.17 21.17 33.45
C LEU A 183 40.42 19.85 33.70
N ALA A 184 40.05 19.58 34.93
CA ALA A 184 39.30 18.39 35.30
C ALA A 184 37.80 18.66 35.22
N LEU A 185 37.08 17.90 34.41
CA LEU A 185 35.65 17.99 34.19
C LEU A 185 34.91 16.75 34.78
N PRO A 186 33.68 16.85 35.20
CA PRO A 186 32.88 15.69 35.66
C PRO A 186 32.73 14.66 34.50
N ASN A 187 32.52 13.39 34.87
CA ASN A 187 32.42 12.28 33.89
C ASN A 187 30.98 11.91 33.47
N GLN A 188 30.03 12.85 33.57
CA GLN A 188 28.60 12.59 33.29
C GLN A 188 28.14 13.36 32.05
N TRP A 189 28.76 13.09 30.92
CA TRP A 189 28.42 13.74 29.67
C TRP A 189 27.66 12.80 28.71
N SER A 190 26.66 13.30 28.03
CA SER A 190 26.03 12.58 26.92
C SER A 190 27.00 12.49 25.73
N ARG A 191 26.73 11.56 24.82
CA ARG A 191 27.54 11.43 23.58
C ARG A 191 27.57 12.71 22.73
N VAL A 192 26.55 13.53 22.80
CA VAL A 192 26.43 14.80 22.08
C VAL A 192 27.34 15.85 22.71
N GLU A 193 27.24 15.99 24.04
CA GLU A 193 28.07 16.90 24.81
C GLU A 193 29.55 16.56 24.70
N MET A 194 29.91 15.28 24.78
CA MET A 194 31.32 14.83 24.61
C MET A 194 31.88 15.18 23.24
N ARG A 195 31.07 15.02 22.16
CA ARG A 195 31.50 15.44 20.82
C ARG A 195 31.73 16.95 20.73
N ALA A 196 30.83 17.73 21.31
CA ALA A 196 30.95 19.19 21.33
C ALA A 196 32.20 19.63 22.11
N LEU A 197 32.46 18.99 23.26
CA LEU A 197 33.67 19.25 24.06
C LEU A 197 34.95 18.93 23.30
N VAL A 198 35.05 17.77 22.65
CA VAL A 198 36.22 17.37 21.85
C VAL A 198 36.43 18.37 20.72
N ALA A 199 35.39 18.73 19.96
CA ALA A 199 35.50 19.69 18.87
C ALA A 199 35.94 21.10 19.36
N ALA A 200 35.45 21.56 20.52
CA ALA A 200 35.82 22.81 21.11
C ALA A 200 37.29 22.79 21.60
N ALA A 201 37.74 21.70 22.22
CA ALA A 201 39.14 21.53 22.66
C ALA A 201 40.12 21.49 21.48
N GLU A 202 39.81 20.73 20.42
CA GLU A 202 40.62 20.67 19.19
C GLU A 202 40.78 22.04 18.55
N SER A 203 39.70 22.86 18.52
CA SER A 203 39.79 24.24 17.97
C SER A 203 40.75 25.16 18.71
N LEU A 204 41.07 24.83 19.95
CA LEU A 204 42.01 25.57 20.82
C LEU A 204 43.37 24.88 21.02
N ASN A 205 43.69 23.84 20.20
CA ASN A 205 44.88 23.00 20.31
C ASN A 205 45.01 22.37 21.71
N MET A 206 43.89 21.86 22.23
CA MET A 206 43.82 21.11 23.48
C MET A 206 43.37 19.68 23.21
N LYS A 207 43.78 18.75 24.08
CA LYS A 207 43.41 17.34 23.96
C LYS A 207 42.49 16.93 25.10
N VAL A 208 41.38 16.20 24.78
CA VAL A 208 40.50 15.59 25.75
C VAL A 208 41.00 14.19 26.08
N VAL A 209 41.23 13.91 27.36
CA VAL A 209 41.64 12.61 27.89
C VAL A 209 40.51 12.08 28.75
N GLU A 210 39.91 10.97 28.35
CA GLU A 210 38.84 10.30 29.06
C GLU A 210 39.41 9.21 29.99
N GLU A 211 39.13 9.32 31.28
CA GLU A 211 39.51 8.34 32.30
C GLU A 211 38.27 7.77 32.96
N GLU A 212 38.34 6.61 33.60
CA GLU A 212 37.18 5.89 34.17
C GLU A 212 36.28 6.74 35.07
N LYS A 213 36.79 7.80 35.72
CA LYS A 213 36.04 8.66 36.62
C LYS A 213 36.06 10.15 36.33
N ARG A 214 36.84 10.59 35.33
CA ARG A 214 37.06 12.02 35.03
C ARG A 214 37.39 12.22 33.55
N VAL A 215 36.97 13.36 33.03
CA VAL A 215 37.41 13.86 31.72
C VAL A 215 38.40 14.99 32.00
N ARG A 216 39.59 14.94 31.37
CA ARG A 216 40.59 16.01 31.46
C ARG A 216 40.81 16.66 30.10
N VAL A 217 40.89 17.96 30.13
CA VAL A 217 41.34 18.72 28.96
C VAL A 217 42.79 19.20 29.23
N VAL A 218 43.71 18.82 28.37
CA VAL A 218 45.16 19.09 28.53
C VAL A 218 45.58 20.01 27.39
N LYS A 219 46.38 21.03 27.74
CA LYS A 219 46.99 21.89 26.73
C LYS A 219 48.13 21.12 26.03
N GLU A 220 48.10 21.07 24.71
CA GLU A 220 49.21 20.56 23.96
C GLU A 220 50.34 21.59 24.01
N CYS A 221 51.42 21.23 24.72
CA CYS A 221 52.64 22.03 24.69
C CYS A 221 53.22 21.93 23.28
N GLY A 222 53.19 23.03 22.53
CA GLY A 222 53.89 23.12 21.26
C GLY A 222 55.38 22.80 21.45
N VAL A 223 55.84 21.86 20.65
CA VAL A 223 57.27 21.54 20.50
C VAL A 223 57.94 22.67 19.72
#